data_907dd72515fcddd386adc90f2e8de1b0
#
_entry.id   907dd72515fcddd386adc90f2e8de1b0
#
_cell.length_a   1.000
_cell.length_b   1.000
_cell.length_c   1.000
_cell.angle_alpha   90.00
_cell.angle_beta   90.00
_cell.angle_gamma   90.00
#
_symmetry.space_group_name_H-M   'P 1'
#
loop_
_entity.id
_entity.type
_entity.pdbx_description
1 polymer ?
#
loop_
_entity_poly.entity_id
_entity_poly.type
_entity_poly.pdbx_seq_one_letter_code
_entity_poly.pdbx_strand_id
1 'polypeptide(L)'
;ALLGRARHLYDCEAVATGHYARILETPDPDTPDGLRYRLVAGRDEDKDQTYFLYGLTQEQLAHTRFPLGDLTKPEAREVARRHGLITADKPESQEICFVREGDYRAELRQRTGWEPTPGPLVDADGDTVGEHQGAPAYTVGQRSGLGVALGERQYVSGIDPAANLVTLGRREDLYRRRFAVREVSFIDAPPDGVFRARVRIRHRAEPVAGEIRPATADTWTVELDEAAWAPAPGQAAVFYDDEDAVIGGGRIDQPAAA
;
A
#
# COMPACT_ATOMS: atom_id res chain seq x y z
N ALA A 1 6.81 5.68 -15.97
CA ALA A 1 7.54 6.96 -16.11
C ALA A 1 9.07 6.77 -16.07
N LEU A 2 9.68 6.20 -15.01
CA LEU A 2 11.13 6.06 -14.87
C LEU A 2 11.74 5.17 -15.98
N LEU A 3 11.22 3.96 -16.16
CA LEU A 3 11.69 3.03 -17.20
C LEU A 3 11.59 3.63 -18.61
N GLY A 4 10.45 4.29 -18.94
CA GLY A 4 10.31 4.94 -20.25
C GLY A 4 11.37 6.03 -20.48
N ARG A 5 11.67 6.84 -19.46
CA ARG A 5 12.74 7.85 -19.55
C ARG A 5 14.13 7.21 -19.69
N ALA A 6 14.42 6.16 -18.93
CA ALA A 6 15.69 5.46 -19.00
C ALA A 6 15.93 4.89 -20.40
N ARG A 7 14.93 4.27 -21.02
CA ARG A 7 15.01 3.72 -22.38
C ARG A 7 15.13 4.83 -23.44
N HIS A 8 14.28 5.87 -23.37
CA HIS A 8 14.24 6.90 -24.41
C HIS A 8 15.38 7.92 -24.34
N LEU A 9 15.88 8.25 -23.15
CA LEU A 9 16.89 9.31 -22.98
C LEU A 9 18.30 8.77 -22.79
N TYR A 10 18.46 7.54 -22.32
CA TYR A 10 19.76 6.98 -21.92
C TYR A 10 20.05 5.62 -22.55
N ASP A 11 19.17 5.13 -23.42
CA ASP A 11 19.31 3.83 -24.10
C ASP A 11 19.60 2.66 -23.14
N CYS A 12 18.96 2.71 -21.96
CA CYS A 12 19.12 1.69 -20.94
C CYS A 12 18.19 0.50 -21.21
N GLU A 13 18.69 -0.71 -21.14
CA GLU A 13 17.89 -1.94 -21.26
C GLU A 13 17.03 -2.18 -20.02
N ALA A 14 17.51 -1.81 -18.83
CA ALA A 14 16.83 -2.02 -17.56
C ALA A 14 17.09 -0.90 -16.56
N VAL A 15 16.26 -0.84 -15.54
CA VAL A 15 16.39 0.06 -14.38
C VAL A 15 16.65 -0.78 -13.13
N ALA A 16 17.69 -0.44 -12.36
CA ALA A 16 17.96 -1.03 -11.06
C ALA A 16 17.48 -0.11 -9.93
N THR A 17 16.84 -0.68 -8.92
CA THR A 17 16.40 0.06 -7.74
C THR A 17 16.72 -0.70 -6.46
N GLY A 18 16.84 0.03 -5.34
CA GLY A 18 17.19 -0.53 -4.03
C GLY A 18 16.01 -1.13 -3.26
N HIS A 19 14.99 -1.66 -3.94
CA HIS A 19 13.89 -2.33 -3.26
C HIS A 19 14.28 -3.74 -2.82
N TYR A 20 13.76 -4.14 -1.66
CA TYR A 20 13.84 -5.51 -1.13
C TYR A 20 12.68 -6.32 -1.70
N ALA A 21 12.87 -6.81 -2.91
CA ALA A 21 11.96 -7.67 -3.64
C ALA A 21 12.78 -8.52 -4.61
N ARG A 22 12.25 -9.61 -5.12
CA ARG A 22 12.88 -10.45 -6.15
C ARG A 22 11.96 -10.61 -7.35
N ILE A 23 12.56 -10.77 -8.51
CA ILE A 23 11.87 -11.14 -9.74
C ILE A 23 12.34 -12.55 -10.07
N LEU A 24 11.41 -13.51 -10.08
CA LEU A 24 11.66 -14.86 -10.54
C LEU A 24 11.25 -14.98 -12.00
N GLU A 25 12.12 -15.57 -12.81
CA GLU A 25 11.89 -15.83 -14.22
C GLU A 25 11.51 -17.30 -14.39
N THR A 26 10.41 -17.55 -15.07
CA THR A 26 9.95 -18.92 -15.43
C THR A 26 9.77 -19.01 -16.93
N PRO A 27 10.19 -20.11 -17.59
CA PRO A 27 9.95 -20.30 -19.01
C PRO A 27 8.45 -20.25 -19.33
N ASP A 28 8.08 -19.45 -20.33
CA ASP A 28 6.71 -19.35 -20.83
C ASP A 28 6.73 -19.07 -22.35
N PRO A 29 6.45 -20.09 -23.18
CA PRO A 29 6.50 -19.96 -24.63
C PRO A 29 5.45 -19.00 -25.21
N ASP A 30 4.44 -18.63 -24.44
CA ASP A 30 3.36 -17.74 -24.88
C ASP A 30 3.73 -16.26 -24.74
N THR A 31 4.90 -15.94 -24.14
CA THR A 31 5.40 -14.57 -24.00
C THR A 31 6.42 -14.23 -25.11
N PRO A 32 6.57 -12.94 -25.46
CA PRO A 32 7.46 -12.52 -26.56
C PRO A 32 8.94 -12.87 -26.35
N ASP A 33 9.39 -12.89 -25.10
CA ASP A 33 10.79 -13.20 -24.72
C ASP A 33 10.94 -14.64 -24.18
N GLY A 34 9.86 -15.43 -24.20
CA GLY A 34 9.85 -16.80 -23.68
C GLY A 34 9.90 -16.91 -22.15
N LEU A 35 9.66 -15.80 -21.44
CA LEU A 35 9.75 -15.72 -19.97
C LEU A 35 8.51 -15.09 -19.37
N ARG A 36 8.10 -15.58 -18.21
CA ARG A 36 7.12 -14.97 -17.32
C ARG A 36 7.82 -14.53 -16.04
N TYR A 37 7.51 -13.32 -15.61
CA TYR A 37 8.13 -12.68 -14.46
C TYR A 37 7.18 -12.69 -13.28
N ARG A 38 7.65 -13.19 -12.12
CA ARG A 38 6.90 -13.21 -10.86
C ARG A 38 7.59 -12.30 -9.86
N LEU A 39 6.83 -11.40 -9.24
CA LEU A 39 7.31 -10.53 -8.19
C LEU A 39 7.08 -11.20 -6.83
N VAL A 40 8.16 -11.47 -6.11
CA VAL A 40 8.12 -12.16 -4.81
C VAL A 40 8.91 -11.39 -3.75
N ALA A 41 8.67 -11.70 -2.48
CA ALA A 41 9.38 -11.10 -1.36
C ALA A 41 10.90 -11.25 -1.51
N GLY A 42 11.65 -10.27 -1.02
CA GLY A 42 13.09 -10.36 -0.86
C GLY A 42 13.48 -11.40 0.19
N ARG A 43 14.77 -11.73 0.26
CA ARG A 43 15.31 -12.65 1.28
C ARG A 43 15.13 -12.10 2.71
N ASP A 44 15.14 -10.80 2.89
CA ASP A 44 14.84 -10.12 4.14
C ASP A 44 13.34 -9.83 4.20
N GLU A 45 12.58 -10.76 4.78
CA GLU A 45 11.12 -10.67 4.87
C GLU A 45 10.65 -9.47 5.69
N ASP A 46 11.42 -9.05 6.71
CA ASP A 46 11.14 -7.85 7.52
C ASP A 46 11.24 -6.55 6.70
N LYS A 47 11.91 -6.62 5.56
CA LYS A 47 12.12 -5.50 4.63
C LYS A 47 11.35 -5.67 3.32
N ASP A 48 10.48 -6.67 3.20
CA ASP A 48 9.67 -6.89 2.00
C ASP A 48 8.96 -5.61 1.55
N GLN A 49 9.15 -5.26 0.29
CA GLN A 49 8.57 -4.07 -0.34
C GLN A 49 7.64 -4.41 -1.52
N THR A 50 7.28 -5.67 -1.70
CA THR A 50 6.35 -6.09 -2.76
C THR A 50 5.02 -5.38 -2.69
N TYR A 51 4.55 -5.07 -1.47
CA TYR A 51 3.34 -4.29 -1.22
C TYR A 51 3.32 -2.94 -1.97
N PHE A 52 4.45 -2.30 -2.19
CA PHE A 52 4.55 -1.02 -2.91
C PHE A 52 4.77 -1.19 -4.42
N LEU A 53 5.06 -2.41 -4.85
CA LEU A 53 5.44 -2.73 -6.23
C LEU A 53 4.33 -3.44 -7.00
N TYR A 54 3.16 -3.65 -6.40
CA TYR A 54 2.04 -4.41 -6.96
C TYR A 54 1.55 -3.92 -8.32
N GLY A 55 1.77 -2.65 -8.63
CA GLY A 55 1.35 -2.03 -9.90
C GLY A 55 2.34 -2.21 -11.06
N LEU A 56 3.40 -3.02 -10.89
CA LEU A 56 4.31 -3.34 -11.98
C LEU A 56 3.66 -4.37 -12.94
N THR A 57 3.90 -4.20 -14.24
CA THR A 57 3.43 -5.13 -15.28
C THR A 57 4.54 -6.10 -15.68
N GLN A 58 4.22 -7.16 -16.45
CA GLN A 58 5.19 -8.10 -17.02
C GLN A 58 6.31 -7.37 -17.79
N GLU A 59 5.96 -6.42 -18.66
CA GLU A 59 6.95 -5.61 -19.39
C GLU A 59 7.86 -4.83 -18.44
N GLN A 60 7.31 -4.25 -17.38
CA GLN A 60 8.09 -3.49 -16.41
C GLN A 60 9.01 -4.39 -15.58
N LEU A 61 8.56 -5.57 -15.19
CA LEU A 61 9.38 -6.56 -14.47
C LEU A 61 10.53 -7.06 -15.32
N ALA A 62 10.31 -7.36 -16.60
CA ALA A 62 11.34 -7.77 -17.55
C ALA A 62 12.54 -6.78 -17.58
N HIS A 63 12.24 -5.49 -17.45
CA HIS A 63 13.21 -4.40 -17.51
C HIS A 63 13.56 -3.78 -16.14
N THR A 64 13.27 -4.49 -15.05
CA THR A 64 13.59 -4.03 -13.68
C THR A 64 14.57 -5.01 -13.01
N ARG A 65 15.45 -4.49 -12.18
CA ARG A 65 16.37 -5.29 -11.36
C ARG A 65 16.32 -4.79 -9.92
N PHE A 66 16.28 -5.73 -8.99
CA PHE A 66 16.31 -5.46 -7.54
C PHE A 66 17.57 -6.07 -6.91
N PRO A 67 18.74 -5.39 -7.01
CA PRO A 67 20.02 -5.96 -6.54
C PRO A 67 20.06 -6.28 -5.03
N LEU A 68 19.15 -5.70 -4.24
CA LEU A 68 19.06 -5.96 -2.81
C LEU A 68 18.10 -7.12 -2.46
N GLY A 69 17.43 -7.71 -3.45
CA GLY A 69 16.44 -8.75 -3.23
C GLY A 69 16.99 -10.01 -2.56
N ASP A 70 18.24 -10.35 -2.84
CA ASP A 70 18.91 -11.52 -2.26
C ASP A 70 19.81 -11.19 -1.06
N LEU A 71 19.75 -9.97 -0.54
CA LEU A 71 20.52 -9.51 0.61
C LEU A 71 19.61 -9.19 1.80
N THR A 72 20.09 -9.52 2.98
CA THR A 72 19.53 -8.94 4.20
C THR A 72 20.02 -7.51 4.40
N LYS A 73 19.32 -6.72 5.20
CA LYS A 73 19.71 -5.33 5.48
C LYS A 73 21.12 -5.19 6.05
N PRO A 74 21.56 -6.04 7.01
CA PRO A 74 22.95 -6.04 7.47
C PRO A 74 23.96 -6.30 6.36
N GLU A 75 23.70 -7.28 5.49
CA GLU A 75 24.57 -7.59 4.34
C GLU A 75 24.67 -6.42 3.35
N ALA A 76 23.53 -5.79 3.03
CA ALA A 76 23.52 -4.62 2.18
C ALA A 76 24.35 -3.45 2.77
N ARG A 77 24.27 -3.23 4.08
CA ARG A 77 25.11 -2.24 4.79
C ARG A 77 26.59 -2.60 4.74
N GLU A 78 26.94 -3.87 4.88
CA GLU A 78 28.32 -4.32 4.78
C GLU A 78 28.90 -4.11 3.38
N VAL A 79 28.11 -4.40 2.34
CA VAL A 79 28.48 -4.07 0.95
C VAL A 79 28.71 -2.56 0.79
N ALA A 80 27.81 -1.74 1.32
CA ALA A 80 27.94 -0.28 1.27
C ALA A 80 29.21 0.23 1.98
N ARG A 81 29.57 -0.32 3.15
CA ARG A 81 30.82 0.02 3.86
C ARG A 81 32.06 -0.37 3.06
N ARG A 82 32.08 -1.57 2.49
CA ARG A 82 33.20 -2.03 1.65
C ARG A 82 33.45 -1.13 0.44
N HIS A 83 32.38 -0.52 -0.10
CA HIS A 83 32.47 0.44 -1.19
C HIS A 83 32.60 1.91 -0.73
N GLY A 84 32.76 2.17 0.56
CA GLY A 84 32.95 3.51 1.10
C GLY A 84 31.75 4.44 0.91
N LEU A 85 30.52 3.87 0.83
CA LEU A 85 29.33 4.69 0.66
C LEU A 85 28.97 5.40 1.97
N ILE A 86 28.82 6.71 1.92
CA ILE A 86 28.50 7.57 3.09
C ILE A 86 27.13 7.24 3.72
N THR A 87 26.27 6.56 2.98
CA THR A 87 24.94 6.14 3.41
C THR A 87 24.92 4.81 4.16
N ALA A 88 26.06 4.10 4.28
CA ALA A 88 26.13 2.76 4.87
C ALA A 88 25.57 2.71 6.29
N ASP A 89 25.86 3.73 7.10
CA ASP A 89 25.47 3.82 8.51
C ASP A 89 24.30 4.79 8.75
N LYS A 90 23.67 5.30 7.66
CA LYS A 90 22.49 6.15 7.79
C LYS A 90 21.35 5.40 8.50
N PRO A 91 20.74 6.00 9.55
CA PRO A 91 19.52 5.44 10.15
C PRO A 91 18.43 5.20 9.11
N GLU A 92 17.60 4.20 9.35
CA GLU A 92 16.43 3.97 8.49
C GLU A 92 15.49 5.17 8.58
N SER A 93 14.97 5.59 7.42
CA SER A 93 13.89 6.57 7.39
C SER A 93 12.66 5.91 8.02
N GLN A 94 12.24 6.39 9.18
CA GLN A 94 11.03 5.92 9.86
C GLN A 94 9.77 6.50 9.22
N GLU A 95 9.96 7.50 8.35
CA GLU A 95 8.91 8.31 7.75
C GLU A 95 8.95 8.23 6.21
N ILE A 96 7.88 8.70 5.61
CA ILE A 96 7.77 8.80 4.14
C ILE A 96 8.89 9.70 3.63
N CYS A 97 9.70 9.19 2.70
CA CYS A 97 10.98 9.80 2.26
C CYS A 97 10.86 11.25 1.68
N PHE A 98 9.66 11.69 1.37
CA PHE A 98 9.39 13.04 0.85
C PHE A 98 8.67 13.96 1.85
N VAL A 99 8.38 13.49 3.07
CA VAL A 99 7.84 14.32 4.15
C VAL A 99 9.02 14.84 4.98
N ARG A 100 9.23 16.15 4.99
CA ARG A 100 10.27 16.79 5.78
C ARG A 100 9.81 16.95 7.23
N GLU A 101 10.69 16.64 8.17
CA GLU A 101 10.48 16.88 9.62
C GLU A 101 9.23 16.23 10.22
N GLY A 102 8.68 15.16 9.59
CA GLY A 102 7.52 14.45 10.11
C GLY A 102 6.18 15.21 10.05
N ASP A 103 6.15 16.40 9.48
CA ASP A 103 4.91 17.17 9.35
C ASP A 103 4.20 16.87 8.01
N TYR A 104 3.46 15.76 7.99
CA TYR A 104 2.61 15.39 6.87
C TYR A 104 1.59 16.49 6.49
N ARG A 105 1.10 17.24 7.47
CA ARG A 105 0.12 18.31 7.24
C ARG A 105 0.74 19.50 6.49
N ALA A 106 1.97 19.88 6.84
CA ALA A 106 2.70 20.90 6.11
C ALA A 106 2.97 20.49 4.66
N GLU A 107 3.37 19.24 4.45
CA GLU A 107 3.60 18.70 3.11
C GLU A 107 2.30 18.65 2.28
N LEU A 108 1.18 18.27 2.89
CA LEU A 108 -0.13 18.26 2.24
C LEU A 108 -0.51 19.68 1.77
N ARG A 109 -0.37 20.68 2.64
CA ARG A 109 -0.59 22.10 2.27
C ARG A 109 0.28 22.54 1.10
N GLN A 110 1.56 22.27 1.17
CA GLN A 110 2.51 22.70 0.14
C GLN A 110 2.23 22.08 -1.22
N ARG A 111 1.84 20.80 -1.27
CA ARG A 111 1.63 20.07 -2.53
C ARG A 111 0.26 20.26 -3.14
N THR A 112 -0.77 20.40 -2.33
CA THR A 112 -2.17 20.43 -2.80
C THR A 112 -2.85 21.77 -2.66
N GLY A 113 -2.22 22.73 -1.96
CA GLY A 113 -2.87 23.99 -1.59
C GLY A 113 -3.99 23.80 -0.55
N TRP A 114 -4.08 22.60 0.06
CA TRP A 114 -5.09 22.32 1.07
C TRP A 114 -4.90 23.20 2.30
N GLU A 115 -5.97 23.88 2.71
CA GLU A 115 -6.00 24.62 3.96
C GLU A 115 -6.85 23.84 4.98
N PRO A 116 -6.38 23.76 6.25
CA PRO A 116 -7.12 23.11 7.30
C PRO A 116 -8.48 23.78 7.51
N THR A 117 -9.55 23.00 7.40
CA THR A 117 -10.89 23.46 7.75
C THR A 117 -11.34 22.63 8.95
N PRO A 118 -11.44 23.22 10.14
CA PRO A 118 -11.95 22.52 11.30
C PRO A 118 -13.35 21.95 11.07
N GLY A 119 -13.63 20.81 11.71
CA GLY A 119 -14.92 20.14 11.61
C GLY A 119 -15.17 19.24 12.80
N PRO A 120 -16.39 18.70 12.93
CA PRO A 120 -16.74 17.89 14.10
C PRO A 120 -16.07 16.51 14.09
N LEU A 121 -15.60 16.14 15.29
CA LEU A 121 -15.35 14.74 15.64
C LEU A 121 -16.63 14.22 16.29
N VAL A 122 -17.20 13.15 15.75
CA VAL A 122 -18.40 12.51 16.31
C VAL A 122 -18.09 11.09 16.77
N ASP A 123 -18.84 10.62 17.74
CA ASP A 123 -18.80 9.22 18.16
C ASP A 123 -19.67 8.31 17.26
N ALA A 124 -19.83 7.05 17.67
CA ALA A 124 -20.64 6.07 16.93
C ALA A 124 -22.14 6.39 16.93
N ASP A 125 -22.61 7.15 17.92
CA ASP A 125 -24.01 7.56 18.07
C ASP A 125 -24.31 8.86 17.29
N GLY A 126 -23.27 9.52 16.78
CA GLY A 126 -23.34 10.77 16.03
C GLY A 126 -23.24 12.02 16.91
N ASP A 127 -22.97 11.85 18.19
CA ASP A 127 -22.77 12.97 19.11
C ASP A 127 -21.39 13.62 18.91
N THR A 128 -21.36 14.96 18.91
CA THR A 128 -20.10 15.70 18.77
C THR A 128 -19.28 15.59 20.05
N VAL A 129 -18.08 14.99 19.93
CA VAL A 129 -17.16 14.76 21.04
C VAL A 129 -15.91 15.64 20.98
N GLY A 130 -15.75 16.41 19.92
CA GLY A 130 -14.62 17.33 19.73
C GLY A 130 -14.59 17.96 18.36
N GLU A 131 -13.43 18.56 18.04
CA GLU A 131 -13.20 19.21 16.75
C GLU A 131 -11.87 18.73 16.16
N HIS A 132 -11.84 18.44 14.88
CA HIS A 132 -10.64 18.10 14.14
C HIS A 132 -10.12 19.31 13.32
N GLN A 133 -8.85 19.25 12.91
CA GLN A 133 -8.18 20.33 12.17
C GLN A 133 -8.23 20.14 10.64
N GLY A 134 -9.21 19.35 10.15
CA GLY A 134 -9.42 19.05 8.71
C GLY A 134 -9.38 17.55 8.42
N ALA A 135 -10.49 17.03 7.87
CA ALA A 135 -10.68 15.61 7.60
C ALA A 135 -9.55 14.93 6.79
N PRO A 136 -8.92 15.58 5.77
CA PRO A 136 -7.81 14.98 5.02
C PRO A 136 -6.55 14.66 5.83
N ALA A 137 -6.41 15.21 7.04
CA ALA A 137 -5.29 14.94 7.94
C ALA A 137 -5.48 13.67 8.79
N TYR A 138 -6.59 12.96 8.60
CA TYR A 138 -6.94 11.75 9.35
C TYR A 138 -6.97 10.52 8.45
N THR A 139 -6.80 9.36 9.07
CA THR A 139 -6.84 8.06 8.37
C THR A 139 -7.64 7.06 9.19
N VAL A 140 -8.48 6.26 8.55
CA VAL A 140 -9.24 5.19 9.23
C VAL A 140 -8.27 4.25 9.96
N GLY A 141 -8.55 3.99 11.24
CA GLY A 141 -7.68 3.26 12.15
C GLY A 141 -6.66 4.12 12.91
N GLN A 142 -6.60 5.43 12.68
CA GLN A 142 -5.75 6.32 13.46
C GLN A 142 -6.24 6.40 14.91
N ARG A 143 -5.28 6.28 15.87
CA ARG A 143 -5.54 6.37 17.30
C ARG A 143 -4.99 7.64 17.94
N SER A 144 -3.80 8.05 17.52
CA SER A 144 -3.08 9.19 18.11
C SER A 144 -3.42 10.50 17.43
N GLY A 145 -3.31 11.60 18.16
CA GLY A 145 -3.52 12.94 17.61
C GLY A 145 -4.99 13.29 17.38
N LEU A 146 -5.92 12.63 18.07
CA LEU A 146 -7.36 12.91 17.94
C LEU A 146 -7.78 14.14 18.78
N GLY A 147 -7.04 14.49 19.84
CA GLY A 147 -7.32 15.66 20.67
C GLY A 147 -8.52 15.51 21.61
N VAL A 148 -9.06 14.30 21.74
CA VAL A 148 -10.22 14.01 22.61
C VAL A 148 -9.86 13.00 23.70
N ALA A 149 -10.50 13.13 24.88
CA ALA A 149 -10.33 12.22 26.02
C ALA A 149 -11.70 11.63 26.39
N LEU A 150 -12.01 10.45 25.81
CA LEU A 150 -13.32 9.81 25.96
C LEU A 150 -13.32 8.64 26.97
N GLY A 151 -12.29 8.54 27.83
CA GLY A 151 -12.17 7.47 28.83
C GLY A 151 -11.78 6.11 28.27
N GLU A 152 -12.12 5.81 27.02
CA GLU A 152 -11.77 4.59 26.28
C GLU A 152 -10.88 4.90 25.09
N ARG A 153 -10.21 3.86 24.58
CA ARG A 153 -9.38 3.98 23.36
C ARG A 153 -10.27 4.12 22.14
N GLN A 154 -10.20 5.28 21.50
CA GLN A 154 -10.92 5.57 20.27
C GLN A 154 -10.01 5.54 19.06
N TYR A 155 -10.61 5.22 17.92
CA TYR A 155 -9.97 5.15 16.61
C TYR A 155 -10.85 5.88 15.59
N VAL A 156 -10.24 6.45 14.57
CA VAL A 156 -11.01 6.95 13.42
C VAL A 156 -11.69 5.75 12.75
N SER A 157 -13.01 5.69 12.79
CA SER A 157 -13.82 4.63 12.18
C SER A 157 -14.37 5.02 10.82
N GLY A 158 -14.52 6.33 10.56
CA GLY A 158 -15.01 6.86 9.29
C GLY A 158 -14.51 8.27 9.03
N ILE A 159 -14.45 8.63 7.76
CA ILE A 159 -14.14 9.99 7.30
C ILE A 159 -15.09 10.30 6.17
N ASP A 160 -15.86 11.39 6.30
CA ASP A 160 -16.64 11.98 5.23
C ASP A 160 -16.02 13.31 4.80
N PRO A 161 -15.25 13.34 3.69
CA PRO A 161 -14.63 14.56 3.22
C PRO A 161 -15.63 15.62 2.74
N ALA A 162 -16.81 15.20 2.26
CA ALA A 162 -17.83 16.12 1.75
C ALA A 162 -18.54 16.87 2.90
N ALA A 163 -18.82 16.15 3.98
CA ALA A 163 -19.38 16.74 5.21
C ALA A 163 -18.31 17.35 6.13
N ASN A 164 -17.01 17.19 5.79
CA ASN A 164 -15.89 17.53 6.65
C ASN A 164 -16.04 16.93 8.06
N LEU A 165 -16.40 15.63 8.12
CA LEU A 165 -16.73 14.90 9.33
C LEU A 165 -15.74 13.76 9.57
N VAL A 166 -15.32 13.57 10.82
CA VAL A 166 -14.53 12.41 11.24
C VAL A 166 -15.28 11.68 12.36
N THR A 167 -15.57 10.39 12.13
CA THR A 167 -16.24 9.53 13.08
C THR A 167 -15.22 8.72 13.89
N LEU A 168 -15.42 8.64 15.18
CA LEU A 168 -14.65 7.83 16.12
C LEU A 168 -15.44 6.58 16.49
N GLY A 169 -14.71 5.48 16.74
CA GLY A 169 -15.31 4.22 17.15
C GLY A 169 -14.32 3.37 17.92
N ARG A 170 -14.79 2.24 18.44
CA ARG A 170 -13.96 1.26 19.12
C ARG A 170 -13.16 0.44 18.13
N ARG A 171 -12.12 -0.25 18.61
CA ARG A 171 -11.27 -1.09 17.76
C ARG A 171 -12.07 -2.18 17.03
N GLU A 172 -12.99 -2.80 17.72
CA GLU A 172 -13.86 -3.87 17.22
C GLU A 172 -14.76 -3.41 16.07
N ASP A 173 -15.16 -2.15 16.05
CA ASP A 173 -16.04 -1.57 15.03
C ASP A 173 -15.33 -1.38 13.67
N LEU A 174 -14.00 -1.53 13.62
CA LEU A 174 -13.21 -1.33 12.41
C LEU A 174 -12.92 -2.63 11.64
N TYR A 175 -13.30 -3.78 12.16
CA TYR A 175 -13.10 -5.03 11.44
C TYR A 175 -14.08 -5.16 10.27
N ARG A 176 -13.57 -5.47 9.10
CA ARG A 176 -14.37 -5.67 7.88
C ARG A 176 -13.92 -6.93 7.17
N ARG A 177 -14.90 -7.71 6.68
CA ARG A 177 -14.66 -8.84 5.79
C ARG A 177 -14.79 -8.45 4.32
N ARG A 178 -15.59 -7.42 4.03
CA ARG A 178 -15.91 -7.02 2.66
C ARG A 178 -15.59 -5.56 2.43
N PHE A 179 -14.93 -5.28 1.29
CA PHE A 179 -14.66 -3.92 0.81
C PHE A 179 -14.47 -3.92 -0.70
N ALA A 180 -14.60 -2.75 -1.31
CA ALA A 180 -14.33 -2.54 -2.71
C ALA A 180 -12.86 -2.13 -2.93
N VAL A 181 -12.33 -2.48 -4.10
CA VAL A 181 -11.00 -2.08 -4.57
C VAL A 181 -11.15 -1.54 -5.98
N ARG A 182 -10.63 -0.34 -6.23
CA ARG A 182 -10.63 0.33 -7.54
C ARG A 182 -9.21 0.48 -8.09
N GLU A 183 -9.11 0.91 -9.34
CA GLU A 183 -7.81 1.10 -10.01
C GLU A 183 -6.96 -0.18 -9.92
N VAL A 184 -7.58 -1.34 -10.11
CA VAL A 184 -6.88 -2.62 -9.96
C VAL A 184 -5.94 -2.82 -11.14
N SER A 185 -4.67 -3.12 -10.83
CA SER A 185 -3.63 -3.53 -11.76
C SER A 185 -3.23 -4.96 -11.48
N PHE A 186 -3.04 -5.74 -12.52
CA PHE A 186 -2.50 -7.09 -12.43
C PHE A 186 -1.10 -7.12 -13.05
N ILE A 187 -0.20 -7.92 -12.47
CA ILE A 187 1.14 -8.14 -13.02
C ILE A 187 1.06 -8.82 -14.38
N ASP A 188 0.12 -9.76 -14.48
CA ASP A 188 -0.20 -10.50 -15.70
C ASP A 188 -1.62 -10.15 -16.18
N ALA A 189 -2.19 -10.94 -17.06
CA ALA A 189 -3.59 -10.80 -17.42
C ALA A 189 -4.51 -10.97 -16.18
N PRO A 190 -5.58 -10.18 -16.07
CA PRO A 190 -6.51 -10.34 -14.96
C PRO A 190 -7.10 -11.76 -15.01
N PRO A 191 -7.25 -12.41 -13.84
CA PRO A 191 -7.93 -13.71 -13.76
C PRO A 191 -9.37 -13.62 -14.28
N ASP A 192 -9.82 -14.67 -14.96
CA ASP A 192 -11.19 -14.76 -15.44
C ASP A 192 -12.17 -14.93 -14.27
N GLY A 193 -13.05 -13.94 -14.10
CA GLY A 193 -14.13 -13.99 -13.11
C GLY A 193 -13.63 -13.93 -11.66
N VAL A 194 -14.13 -14.86 -10.84
CA VAL A 194 -13.86 -14.92 -9.41
C VAL A 194 -12.60 -15.74 -9.15
N PHE A 195 -11.69 -15.24 -8.31
CA PHE A 195 -10.49 -15.98 -7.92
C PHE A 195 -10.21 -15.85 -6.42
N ARG A 196 -9.38 -16.74 -5.90
CA ARG A 196 -8.90 -16.71 -4.52
C ARG A 196 -7.49 -16.18 -4.47
N ALA A 197 -7.22 -15.37 -3.42
CA ALA A 197 -5.89 -14.84 -3.14
C ALA A 197 -5.73 -14.55 -1.65
N ARG A 198 -4.50 -14.35 -1.22
CA ARG A 198 -4.17 -13.78 0.08
C ARG A 198 -4.08 -12.27 -0.08
N VAL A 199 -4.82 -11.51 0.73
CA VAL A 199 -4.98 -10.06 0.58
C VAL A 199 -4.30 -9.33 1.72
N ARG A 200 -3.32 -8.49 1.39
CA ARG A 200 -2.64 -7.60 2.35
C ARG A 200 -3.16 -6.18 2.19
N ILE A 201 -3.73 -5.62 3.24
CA ILE A 201 -4.37 -4.29 3.23
C ILE A 201 -3.47 -3.17 3.80
N ARG A 202 -2.30 -3.51 4.30
CA ARG A 202 -1.26 -2.60 4.83
C ARG A 202 0.10 -3.26 4.70
N HIS A 203 1.14 -2.46 4.53
CA HIS A 203 2.51 -2.95 4.34
C HIS A 203 2.97 -4.00 5.37
N ARG A 204 2.62 -3.83 6.65
CA ARG A 204 3.03 -4.75 7.73
C ARG A 204 1.89 -5.63 8.27
N ALA A 205 0.76 -5.68 7.57
CA ALA A 205 -0.33 -6.56 7.95
C ALA A 205 -0.08 -7.97 7.42
N GLU A 206 -0.45 -8.98 8.20
CA GLU A 206 -0.53 -10.34 7.68
C GLU A 206 -1.59 -10.41 6.58
N PRO A 207 -1.31 -11.09 5.46
CA PRO A 207 -2.29 -11.28 4.42
C PRO A 207 -3.38 -12.25 4.87
N VAL A 208 -4.63 -11.92 4.56
CA VAL A 208 -5.81 -12.75 4.88
C VAL A 208 -6.34 -13.35 3.60
N ALA A 209 -6.63 -14.65 3.60
CA ALA A 209 -7.24 -15.33 2.46
C ALA A 209 -8.65 -14.79 2.18
N GLY A 210 -9.02 -14.76 0.91
CA GLY A 210 -10.33 -14.28 0.52
C GLY A 210 -10.61 -14.50 -0.96
N GLU A 211 -11.82 -14.15 -1.33
CA GLU A 211 -12.32 -14.19 -2.69
C GLU A 211 -12.34 -12.79 -3.29
N ILE A 212 -11.86 -12.67 -4.51
CA ILE A 212 -11.81 -11.44 -5.26
C ILE A 212 -12.66 -11.61 -6.51
N ARG A 213 -13.64 -10.73 -6.70
CA ARG A 213 -14.58 -10.79 -7.82
C ARG A 213 -14.73 -9.46 -8.53
N PRO A 214 -14.85 -9.42 -9.87
CA PRO A 214 -15.17 -8.20 -10.58
C PRO A 214 -16.57 -7.72 -10.17
N ALA A 215 -16.70 -6.39 -9.95
CA ALA A 215 -17.99 -5.76 -9.63
C ALA A 215 -18.44 -4.83 -10.75
N THR A 216 -17.52 -4.05 -11.31
CA THR A 216 -17.70 -3.21 -12.51
C THR A 216 -16.43 -3.27 -13.36
N ALA A 217 -16.35 -2.50 -14.46
CA ALA A 217 -15.15 -2.44 -15.29
C ALA A 217 -13.87 -2.04 -14.50
N ASP A 218 -14.01 -1.16 -13.50
CA ASP A 218 -12.87 -0.58 -12.76
C ASP A 218 -12.86 -0.93 -11.27
N THR A 219 -13.83 -1.72 -10.80
CA THR A 219 -14.00 -2.01 -9.37
C THR A 219 -14.10 -3.50 -9.14
N TRP A 220 -13.40 -3.97 -8.14
CA TRP A 220 -13.42 -5.35 -7.64
C TRP A 220 -13.92 -5.40 -6.20
N THR A 221 -14.61 -6.44 -5.84
CA THR A 221 -15.01 -6.71 -4.45
C THR A 221 -14.07 -7.75 -3.87
N VAL A 222 -13.54 -7.46 -2.69
CA VAL A 222 -12.81 -8.39 -1.85
C VAL A 222 -13.72 -8.87 -0.74
N GLU A 223 -13.81 -10.18 -0.55
CA GLU A 223 -14.49 -10.82 0.57
C GLU A 223 -13.51 -11.75 1.28
N LEU A 224 -13.04 -11.34 2.46
CA LEU A 224 -12.06 -12.05 3.26
C LEU A 224 -12.71 -13.20 4.04
N ASP A 225 -11.99 -14.28 4.24
CA ASP A 225 -12.41 -15.41 5.07
C ASP A 225 -12.50 -15.00 6.55
N GLU A 226 -11.60 -14.11 6.97
CA GLU A 226 -11.59 -13.50 8.31
C GLU A 226 -11.59 -11.97 8.19
N ALA A 227 -12.19 -11.30 9.18
CA ALA A 227 -12.25 -9.85 9.15
C ALA A 227 -10.87 -9.21 9.37
N ALA A 228 -10.47 -8.35 8.45
CA ALA A 228 -9.25 -7.55 8.57
C ALA A 228 -9.55 -6.24 9.32
N TRP A 229 -8.55 -5.78 10.08
CA TRP A 229 -8.69 -4.58 10.87
C TRP A 229 -8.48 -3.31 10.05
N ALA A 230 -9.49 -2.46 9.99
CA ALA A 230 -9.48 -1.12 9.42
C ALA A 230 -8.94 -1.06 7.97
N PRO A 231 -9.56 -1.73 6.98
CA PRO A 231 -9.27 -1.44 5.58
C PRO A 231 -9.58 0.04 5.32
N ALA A 232 -8.52 0.82 5.05
CA ALA A 232 -8.65 2.27 4.97
C ALA A 232 -8.77 2.71 3.50
N PRO A 233 -9.76 3.54 3.15
CA PRO A 233 -9.88 4.10 1.80
C PRO A 233 -8.59 4.79 1.35
N GLY A 234 -8.20 4.58 0.09
CA GLY A 234 -6.98 5.12 -0.48
C GLY A 234 -5.72 4.30 -0.23
N GLN A 235 -5.71 3.38 0.75
CA GLN A 235 -4.61 2.43 0.92
C GLN A 235 -4.69 1.30 -0.12
N ALA A 236 -3.54 0.64 -0.38
CA ALA A 236 -3.53 -0.49 -1.28
C ALA A 236 -4.13 -1.75 -0.62
N ALA A 237 -4.83 -2.55 -1.43
CA ALA A 237 -5.07 -3.96 -1.18
C ALA A 237 -4.26 -4.74 -2.22
N VAL A 238 -3.29 -5.52 -1.76
CA VAL A 238 -2.37 -6.27 -2.63
C VAL A 238 -2.72 -7.75 -2.56
N PHE A 239 -2.83 -8.38 -3.72
CA PHE A 239 -3.22 -9.78 -3.89
C PHE A 239 -1.99 -10.64 -4.13
N TYR A 240 -1.87 -11.73 -3.36
CA TYR A 240 -0.79 -12.69 -3.43
C TYR A 240 -1.35 -14.08 -3.71
N ASP A 241 -0.63 -14.88 -4.48
CA ASP A 241 -0.93 -16.28 -4.66
C ASP A 241 -0.49 -17.13 -3.44
N ASP A 242 -0.67 -18.46 -3.54
CA ASP A 242 -0.32 -19.40 -2.47
C ASP A 242 1.20 -19.53 -2.26
N GLU A 243 2.01 -19.07 -3.20
CA GLU A 243 3.48 -19.06 -3.16
C GLU A 243 4.06 -17.67 -2.79
N ASP A 244 3.22 -16.75 -2.30
CA ASP A 244 3.57 -15.38 -1.94
C ASP A 244 4.05 -14.50 -3.10
N ALA A 245 3.76 -14.86 -4.34
CA ALA A 245 3.97 -13.97 -5.46
C ALA A 245 2.82 -12.98 -5.62
N VAL A 246 3.14 -11.75 -5.98
CA VAL A 246 2.14 -10.71 -6.22
C VAL A 246 1.37 -11.01 -7.50
N ILE A 247 0.06 -11.14 -7.41
CA ILE A 247 -0.85 -11.24 -8.55
C ILE A 247 -1.17 -9.84 -9.09
N GLY A 248 -1.39 -8.88 -8.15
CA GLY A 248 -1.80 -7.53 -8.46
C GLY A 248 -2.33 -6.80 -7.22
N GLY A 249 -3.13 -5.79 -7.42
CA GLY A 249 -3.74 -5.02 -6.33
C GLY A 249 -4.37 -3.75 -6.83
N GLY A 250 -4.96 -2.99 -5.91
CA GLY A 250 -5.58 -1.72 -6.22
C GLY A 250 -5.79 -0.88 -4.97
N ARG A 251 -6.54 0.20 -5.07
CA ARG A 251 -6.84 1.09 -3.95
C ARG A 251 -8.16 0.69 -3.29
N ILE A 252 -8.11 0.51 -1.97
CA ILE A 252 -9.32 0.32 -1.17
C ILE A 252 -10.23 1.53 -1.38
N ASP A 253 -11.48 1.27 -1.73
CA ASP A 253 -12.50 2.29 -1.85
C ASP A 253 -13.35 2.38 -0.57
N GLN A 254 -14.14 3.44 -0.43
CA GLN A 254 -15.08 3.53 0.68
C GLN A 254 -16.03 2.32 0.62
N PRO A 255 -16.35 1.68 1.77
CA PRO A 255 -17.41 0.68 1.77
C PRO A 255 -18.67 1.36 1.24
N ALA A 256 -19.35 0.72 0.26
CA ALA A 256 -20.68 1.15 -0.11
C ALA A 256 -21.50 1.21 1.19
N ALA A 257 -22.16 2.35 1.42
CA ALA A 257 -23.10 2.47 2.52
C ALA A 257 -24.06 1.28 2.44
N ALA A 258 -24.23 0.59 3.57
CA ALA A 258 -25.13 -0.56 3.67
C ALA A 258 -26.58 -0.13 3.50
#